data_0939444dde7254e13bda83cd7f5cda02
#
_entry.id   0939444dde7254e13bda83cd7f5cda02
#
_cell.length_a   1.000
_cell.length_b   1.000
_cell.length_c   1.000
_cell.angle_alpha   90.00
_cell.angle_beta   90.00
_cell.angle_gamma   90.00
#
_symmetry.space_group_name_H-M   'P 1'
#
loop_
_entity.id
_entity.type
_entity.pdbx_description
1 polymer ?
#
loop_
_entity_poly.entity_id
_entity_poly.type
_entity_poly.pdbx_seq_one_letter_code
_entity_poly.pdbx_strand_id
1 'polypeptide(L)'
;MQNITKTFFKYVSANILGMIGLSCYILADTFFIARGVGANGLTALNLAIPIYSFMNGLGLMIGMGGATRYSISRGNADSDVQKQIFTQALCFTLFWSSIFLILGITAARPISIFLGANAETLQLTTEYIRIFLIFTPFFMCNNLLICFVRNDGSPQLSMMAMLTGSFSNIIMDYILVFPFGLGMKGAALATAASPVLSILVLSIHFIKKNNQFYLCRIRPSLKRILDICALGSSSLIVEVSSGIVMLMFNLLILNISGNIGVAAYGVIANIALVLTSMYTGISQGVQPVISQCFGRREHKQIRQVLRYAFTASVVLAVLSYLVTFIWSQPIVAAFNKDSDPILNAIAENGMHIYFTTFLFVGINIITATFLSSTDHPKEAFILSIFRGFVLVIPMAFLLSFLFGINGIWLTLPITEFIVTIPAIYFIRKTLRKFSL
;
A
#
# COMPACT_ATOMS: atom_id res chain seq x y z
N MET A 1 5.58 -11.06 -31.31
CA MET A 1 5.55 -11.52 -29.90
C MET A 1 6.35 -10.54 -29.05
N GLN A 2 5.73 -9.82 -28.13
CA GLN A 2 6.49 -9.02 -27.17
C GLN A 2 7.33 -9.94 -26.31
N ASN A 3 8.60 -9.60 -26.10
CA ASN A 3 9.47 -10.37 -25.22
C ASN A 3 8.95 -10.21 -23.78
N ILE A 4 8.31 -11.27 -23.24
CA ILE A 4 7.66 -11.27 -21.93
C ILE A 4 8.65 -10.90 -20.82
N THR A 5 9.91 -11.28 -20.96
CA THR A 5 10.97 -10.94 -20.02
C THR A 5 11.22 -9.44 -19.98
N LYS A 6 11.35 -8.80 -21.15
CA LYS A 6 11.53 -7.34 -21.24
C LYS A 6 10.31 -6.59 -20.66
N THR A 7 9.11 -7.10 -20.94
CA THR A 7 7.86 -6.54 -20.38
C THR A 7 7.84 -6.68 -18.87
N PHE A 8 8.15 -7.85 -18.32
CA PHE A 8 8.24 -8.06 -16.88
C PHE A 8 9.18 -7.05 -16.21
N PHE A 9 10.42 -6.96 -16.66
CA PHE A 9 11.38 -6.02 -16.07
C PHE A 9 10.94 -4.56 -16.18
N LYS A 10 10.37 -4.16 -17.34
CA LYS A 10 9.86 -2.80 -17.53
C LYS A 10 8.77 -2.43 -16.51
N TYR A 11 7.83 -3.34 -16.24
CA TYR A 11 6.72 -3.08 -15.32
C TYR A 11 7.15 -3.18 -13.86
N VAL A 12 7.90 -4.20 -13.52
CA VAL A 12 8.31 -4.45 -12.13
C VAL A 12 9.29 -3.40 -11.63
N SER A 13 10.35 -3.09 -12.40
CA SER A 13 11.32 -2.06 -11.99
C SER A 13 10.68 -0.69 -11.81
N ALA A 14 9.81 -0.29 -12.75
CA ALA A 14 9.09 0.98 -12.65
C ALA A 14 8.23 1.04 -11.37
N ASN A 15 7.50 -0.03 -11.06
CA ASN A 15 6.66 -0.05 -9.87
C ASN A 15 7.46 -0.11 -8.56
N ILE A 16 8.55 -0.87 -8.50
CA ILE A 16 9.44 -0.89 -7.32
C ILE A 16 9.96 0.52 -7.05
N LEU A 17 10.48 1.22 -8.07
CA LEU A 17 10.99 2.59 -7.91
C LEU A 17 9.90 3.56 -7.46
N GLY A 18 8.70 3.48 -8.03
CA GLY A 18 7.56 4.28 -7.60
C GLY A 18 7.18 4.04 -6.15
N MET A 19 7.16 2.78 -5.71
CA MET A 19 6.82 2.39 -4.34
C MET A 19 7.90 2.76 -3.33
N ILE A 20 9.18 2.71 -3.71
CA ILE A 20 10.28 3.23 -2.88
C ILE A 20 10.12 4.76 -2.69
N GLY A 21 9.82 5.50 -3.75
CA GLY A 21 9.54 6.93 -3.64
C GLY A 21 8.40 7.24 -2.67
N LEU A 22 7.32 6.44 -2.72
CA LEU A 22 6.19 6.53 -1.80
C LEU A 22 6.61 6.26 -0.35
N SER A 23 7.46 5.26 -0.09
CA SER A 23 7.98 5.01 1.26
C SER A 23 8.84 6.16 1.76
N CYS A 24 9.70 6.70 0.90
CA CYS A 24 10.58 7.81 1.27
C CYS A 24 9.78 9.05 1.71
N TYR A 25 8.69 9.39 1.00
CA TYR A 25 7.90 10.54 1.42
C TYR A 25 7.17 10.30 2.74
N ILE A 26 6.64 9.10 3.00
CA ILE A 26 5.98 8.78 4.27
C ILE A 26 6.95 8.95 5.45
N LEU A 27 8.20 8.50 5.29
CA LEU A 27 9.24 8.68 6.30
C LEU A 27 9.63 10.15 6.49
N ALA A 28 9.74 10.90 5.39
CA ALA A 28 10.07 12.32 5.42
C ALA A 28 8.96 13.15 6.07
N ASP A 29 7.70 12.93 5.72
CA ASP A 29 6.53 13.59 6.32
C ASP A 29 6.49 13.37 7.84
N THR A 30 6.64 12.13 8.28
CA THR A 30 6.72 11.80 9.72
C THR A 30 7.89 12.55 10.40
N PHE A 31 9.06 12.61 9.76
CA PHE A 31 10.22 13.31 10.28
C PHE A 31 9.99 14.82 10.38
N PHE A 32 9.42 15.45 9.35
CA PHE A 32 9.16 16.90 9.35
C PHE A 32 8.09 17.30 10.36
N ILE A 33 7.02 16.50 10.51
CA ILE A 33 6.02 16.72 11.55
C ILE A 33 6.62 16.59 12.94
N ALA A 34 7.45 15.56 13.19
CA ALA A 34 8.13 15.37 14.46
C ALA A 34 9.01 16.56 14.83
N ARG A 35 9.73 17.13 13.86
CA ARG A 35 10.65 18.26 14.06
C ARG A 35 9.96 19.61 14.10
N GLY A 36 8.93 19.82 13.26
CA GLY A 36 8.29 21.12 13.08
C GLY A 36 7.08 21.35 13.98
N VAL A 37 6.39 20.26 14.38
CA VAL A 37 5.16 20.36 15.22
C VAL A 37 5.35 19.68 16.58
N GLY A 38 6.28 18.72 16.66
CA GLY A 38 6.59 17.99 17.89
C GLY A 38 5.68 16.78 18.16
N ALA A 39 5.66 16.31 19.41
CA ALA A 39 4.97 15.09 19.84
C ALA A 39 3.45 15.14 19.59
N ASN A 40 2.80 16.29 19.82
CA ASN A 40 1.37 16.44 19.61
C ASN A 40 1.02 16.37 18.10
N GLY A 41 1.92 16.82 17.21
CA GLY A 41 1.77 16.67 15.77
C GLY A 41 1.86 15.21 15.31
N LEU A 42 2.82 14.45 15.85
CA LEU A 42 2.93 13.00 15.61
C LEU A 42 1.69 12.24 16.10
N THR A 43 1.17 12.61 17.27
CA THR A 43 -0.06 12.02 17.80
C THR A 43 -1.23 12.30 16.87
N ALA A 44 -1.37 13.55 16.39
CA ALA A 44 -2.41 13.93 15.46
C ALA A 44 -2.31 13.16 14.12
N LEU A 45 -1.09 12.99 13.59
CA LEU A 45 -0.83 12.17 12.40
C LEU A 45 -1.26 10.72 12.61
N ASN A 46 -0.84 10.11 13.72
CA ASN A 46 -1.18 8.73 14.06
C ASN A 46 -2.69 8.51 14.22
N LEU A 47 -3.42 9.46 14.80
CA LEU A 47 -4.87 9.42 14.89
C LEU A 47 -5.56 9.48 13.51
N ALA A 48 -4.93 10.11 12.52
CA ALA A 48 -5.47 10.18 11.17
C ALA A 48 -5.23 8.90 10.33
N ILE A 49 -4.28 8.03 10.72
CA ILE A 49 -3.91 6.82 9.96
C ILE A 49 -5.11 5.92 9.62
N PRO A 50 -6.06 5.59 10.52
CA PRO A 50 -7.19 4.73 10.18
C PRO A 50 -8.07 5.27 9.05
N ILE A 51 -8.34 6.58 9.06
CA ILE A 51 -9.12 7.24 8.00
C ILE A 51 -8.33 7.23 6.69
N TYR A 52 -7.04 7.56 6.76
CA TYR A 52 -6.15 7.50 5.61
C TYR A 52 -6.15 6.11 4.98
N SER A 53 -5.92 5.07 5.79
CA SER A 53 -5.87 3.68 5.33
C SER A 53 -7.19 3.23 4.70
N PHE A 54 -8.32 3.61 5.29
CA PHE A 54 -9.63 3.26 4.74
C PHE A 54 -9.90 3.97 3.41
N MET A 55 -9.66 5.28 3.32
CA MET A 55 -9.84 6.07 2.11
C MET A 55 -8.89 5.62 1.00
N ASN A 56 -7.59 5.45 1.30
CA ASN A 56 -6.58 4.97 0.36
C ASN A 56 -6.89 3.56 -0.12
N GLY A 57 -7.30 2.69 0.81
CA GLY A 57 -7.74 1.32 0.50
C GLY A 57 -8.94 1.26 -0.43
N LEU A 58 -9.95 2.13 -0.24
CA LEU A 58 -11.08 2.25 -1.18
C LEU A 58 -10.62 2.71 -2.57
N GLY A 59 -9.76 3.72 -2.63
CA GLY A 59 -9.19 4.21 -3.89
C GLY A 59 -8.42 3.12 -4.63
N LEU A 60 -7.59 2.36 -3.91
CA LEU A 60 -6.83 1.23 -4.45
C LEU A 60 -7.74 0.05 -4.82
N MET A 61 -8.79 -0.25 -4.05
CA MET A 61 -9.77 -1.27 -4.40
C MET A 61 -10.42 -0.98 -5.76
N ILE A 62 -10.89 0.24 -5.96
CA ILE A 62 -11.53 0.64 -7.21
C ILE A 62 -10.50 0.70 -8.35
N GLY A 63 -9.32 1.27 -8.09
CA GLY A 63 -8.24 1.40 -9.05
C GLY A 63 -7.69 0.05 -9.52
N MET A 64 -7.29 -0.81 -8.60
CA MET A 64 -6.73 -2.13 -8.90
C MET A 64 -7.78 -3.07 -9.50
N GLY A 65 -8.98 -3.11 -8.92
CA GLY A 65 -10.06 -3.96 -9.44
C GLY A 65 -10.50 -3.55 -10.83
N GLY A 66 -10.73 -2.25 -11.04
CA GLY A 66 -11.07 -1.68 -12.35
C GLY A 66 -9.97 -1.92 -13.40
N ALA A 67 -8.71 -1.65 -13.04
CA ALA A 67 -7.57 -1.86 -13.93
C ALA A 67 -7.32 -3.35 -14.24
N THR A 68 -7.57 -4.25 -13.28
CA THR A 68 -7.51 -5.71 -13.52
C THR A 68 -8.56 -6.13 -14.55
N ARG A 69 -9.82 -5.75 -14.36
CA ARG A 69 -10.90 -6.06 -15.31
C ARG A 69 -10.65 -5.43 -16.68
N TYR A 70 -10.14 -4.19 -16.71
CA TYR A 70 -9.71 -3.50 -17.92
C TYR A 70 -8.63 -4.30 -18.67
N SER A 71 -7.57 -4.76 -17.99
CA SER A 71 -6.49 -5.52 -18.62
C SER A 71 -6.94 -6.88 -19.14
N ILE A 72 -7.85 -7.58 -18.44
CA ILE A 72 -8.46 -8.82 -18.92
C ILE A 72 -9.25 -8.57 -20.20
N SER A 73 -10.10 -7.52 -20.22
CA SER A 73 -10.86 -7.11 -21.42
C SER A 73 -9.97 -6.71 -22.59
N ARG A 74 -8.84 -6.05 -22.29
CA ARG A 74 -7.85 -5.69 -23.30
C ARG A 74 -7.20 -6.93 -23.92
N GLY A 75 -6.99 -7.98 -23.15
CA GLY A 75 -6.56 -9.27 -23.66
C GLY A 75 -7.55 -9.89 -24.64
N ASN A 76 -8.85 -9.73 -24.39
CA ASN A 76 -9.94 -10.21 -25.23
C ASN A 76 -10.29 -9.29 -26.42
N ALA A 77 -9.59 -8.15 -26.58
CA ALA A 77 -9.82 -7.14 -27.62
C ALA A 77 -11.24 -6.49 -27.62
N ASP A 78 -11.91 -6.45 -26.48
CA ASP A 78 -13.23 -5.85 -26.31
C ASP A 78 -13.13 -4.36 -25.92
N SER A 79 -13.06 -3.48 -26.91
CA SER A 79 -12.84 -2.04 -26.71
C SER A 79 -14.00 -1.32 -26.02
N ASP A 80 -15.23 -1.75 -26.21
CA ASP A 80 -16.40 -1.08 -25.64
C ASP A 80 -16.56 -1.41 -24.15
N VAL A 81 -16.26 -2.64 -23.77
CA VAL A 81 -16.20 -3.04 -22.36
C VAL A 81 -15.09 -2.27 -21.63
N GLN A 82 -13.93 -2.06 -22.25
CA GLN A 82 -12.82 -1.29 -21.66
C GLN A 82 -13.23 0.14 -21.27
N LYS A 83 -13.89 0.88 -22.17
CA LYS A 83 -14.39 2.25 -21.92
C LYS A 83 -15.42 2.28 -20.80
N GLN A 84 -16.34 1.30 -20.82
CA GLN A 84 -17.39 1.18 -19.80
C GLN A 84 -16.81 0.89 -18.40
N ILE A 85 -15.78 0.05 -18.29
CA ILE A 85 -15.11 -0.27 -17.01
C ILE A 85 -14.46 0.99 -16.43
N PHE A 86 -13.69 1.75 -17.23
CA PHE A 86 -13.04 2.97 -16.77
C PHE A 86 -14.06 4.00 -16.27
N THR A 87 -15.08 4.29 -17.10
CA THR A 87 -16.10 5.27 -16.75
C THR A 87 -16.83 4.88 -15.46
N GLN A 88 -17.15 3.61 -15.29
CA GLN A 88 -17.83 3.13 -14.09
C GLN A 88 -16.94 3.18 -12.85
N ALA A 89 -15.67 2.80 -12.98
CA ALA A 89 -14.69 2.93 -11.90
C ALA A 89 -14.51 4.40 -11.48
N LEU A 90 -14.43 5.33 -12.45
CA LEU A 90 -14.31 6.75 -12.17
C LEU A 90 -15.57 7.30 -11.47
N CYS A 91 -16.77 6.98 -11.96
CA CYS A 91 -18.01 7.41 -11.31
C CYS A 91 -18.11 6.90 -9.87
N PHE A 92 -17.70 5.66 -9.62
CA PHE A 92 -17.72 5.07 -8.29
C PHE A 92 -16.64 5.69 -7.38
N THR A 93 -15.47 6.03 -7.93
CA THR A 93 -14.42 6.79 -7.23
C THR A 93 -14.94 8.18 -6.83
N LEU A 94 -15.57 8.90 -7.75
CA LEU A 94 -16.13 10.24 -7.50
C LEU A 94 -17.27 10.19 -6.47
N PHE A 95 -18.10 9.16 -6.50
CA PHE A 95 -19.16 8.97 -5.50
C PHE A 95 -18.58 8.85 -4.08
N TRP A 96 -17.62 7.93 -3.86
CA TRP A 96 -17.02 7.77 -2.54
C TRP A 96 -16.20 8.98 -2.10
N SER A 97 -15.43 9.57 -3.01
CA SER A 97 -14.64 10.75 -2.71
C SER A 97 -15.49 11.96 -2.36
N SER A 98 -16.69 12.10 -2.95
CA SER A 98 -17.66 13.15 -2.57
C SER A 98 -18.19 12.95 -1.16
N ILE A 99 -18.41 11.71 -0.73
CA ILE A 99 -18.81 11.41 0.65
C ILE A 99 -17.72 11.87 1.63
N PHE A 100 -16.45 11.51 1.36
CA PHE A 100 -15.33 11.94 2.20
C PHE A 100 -15.13 13.44 2.20
N LEU A 101 -15.28 14.10 1.04
CA LEU A 101 -15.22 15.56 0.95
C LEU A 101 -16.29 16.23 1.83
N ILE A 102 -17.53 15.75 1.76
CA ILE A 102 -18.62 16.26 2.62
C ILE A 102 -18.30 16.03 4.09
N LEU A 103 -17.81 14.84 4.47
CA LEU A 103 -17.38 14.55 5.83
C LEU A 103 -16.23 15.45 6.28
N GLY A 104 -15.29 15.78 5.41
CA GLY A 104 -14.20 16.72 5.70
C GLY A 104 -14.69 18.13 6.01
N ILE A 105 -15.71 18.59 5.28
CA ILE A 105 -16.30 19.92 5.50
C ILE A 105 -17.14 19.95 6.79
N THR A 106 -17.96 18.92 7.02
CA THR A 106 -19.02 18.95 8.05
C THR A 106 -18.64 18.25 9.34
N ALA A 107 -17.83 17.19 9.29
CA ALA A 107 -17.64 16.26 10.38
C ALA A 107 -16.17 16.06 10.82
N ALA A 108 -15.20 16.85 10.34
CA ALA A 108 -13.80 16.68 10.70
C ALA A 108 -13.54 16.70 12.22
N ARG A 109 -14.19 17.59 12.96
CA ARG A 109 -14.04 17.69 14.42
C ARG A 109 -14.67 16.50 15.17
N PRO A 110 -15.93 16.10 14.93
CA PRO A 110 -16.49 14.89 15.52
C PRO A 110 -15.67 13.63 15.22
N ILE A 111 -15.17 13.51 14.00
CA ILE A 111 -14.30 12.40 13.60
C ILE A 111 -13.00 12.40 14.43
N SER A 112 -12.35 13.55 14.62
CA SER A 112 -11.15 13.67 15.44
C SER A 112 -11.39 13.25 16.90
N ILE A 113 -12.53 13.65 17.48
CA ILE A 113 -12.93 13.25 18.84
C ILE A 113 -13.17 11.74 18.92
N PHE A 114 -13.86 11.17 17.93
CA PHE A 114 -14.12 9.74 17.85
C PHE A 114 -12.82 8.91 17.76
N LEU A 115 -11.80 9.45 17.09
CA LEU A 115 -10.48 8.82 16.98
C LEU A 115 -9.62 8.96 18.26
N GLY A 116 -10.11 9.66 19.28
CA GLY A 116 -9.44 9.80 20.57
C GLY A 116 -8.57 11.04 20.70
N ALA A 117 -8.77 12.07 19.89
CA ALA A 117 -8.07 13.34 20.05
C ALA A 117 -8.47 14.02 21.39
N ASN A 118 -7.46 14.36 22.19
CA ASN A 118 -7.60 15.06 23.46
C ASN A 118 -7.52 16.59 23.28
N ALA A 119 -7.64 17.35 24.36
CA ALA A 119 -7.64 18.82 24.32
C ALA A 119 -6.40 19.43 23.62
N GLU A 120 -5.23 18.78 23.73
CA GLU A 120 -3.97 19.24 23.14
C GLU A 120 -3.83 18.90 21.66
N THR A 121 -4.38 17.78 21.23
CA THR A 121 -4.23 17.27 19.85
C THR A 121 -5.44 17.54 18.98
N LEU A 122 -6.61 17.89 19.55
CA LEU A 122 -7.87 18.02 18.84
C LEU A 122 -7.80 19.03 17.67
N GLN A 123 -7.19 20.18 17.90
CA GLN A 123 -7.08 21.19 16.86
C GLN A 123 -6.21 20.70 15.70
N LEU A 124 -5.01 20.16 16.02
CA LEU A 124 -4.07 19.67 15.03
C LEU A 124 -4.67 18.51 14.21
N THR A 125 -5.31 17.56 14.89
CA THR A 125 -5.98 16.42 14.26
C THR A 125 -7.13 16.87 13.36
N THR A 126 -7.96 17.82 13.85
CA THR A 126 -9.10 18.33 13.07
C THR A 126 -8.64 19.07 11.80
N GLU A 127 -7.60 19.89 11.90
CA GLU A 127 -7.05 20.63 10.77
C GLU A 127 -6.46 19.67 9.72
N TYR A 128 -5.69 18.68 10.16
CA TYR A 128 -5.09 17.67 9.28
C TYR A 128 -6.17 16.84 8.58
N ILE A 129 -7.11 16.25 9.33
CA ILE A 129 -8.18 15.42 8.78
C ILE A 129 -9.08 16.22 7.84
N ARG A 130 -9.41 17.49 8.17
CA ARG A 130 -10.23 18.34 7.33
C ARG A 130 -9.59 18.55 5.96
N ILE A 131 -8.33 19.00 5.92
CA ILE A 131 -7.61 19.25 4.67
C ILE A 131 -7.52 17.95 3.87
N PHE A 132 -7.12 16.88 4.53
CA PHE A 132 -6.96 15.56 3.91
C PHE A 132 -8.28 15.06 3.28
N LEU A 133 -9.40 15.12 4.01
CA LEU A 133 -10.71 14.67 3.50
C LEU A 133 -11.25 15.54 2.38
N ILE A 134 -11.01 16.87 2.41
CA ILE A 134 -11.40 17.77 1.33
C ILE A 134 -10.68 17.40 0.02
N PHE A 135 -9.41 16.98 0.10
CA PHE A 135 -8.62 16.60 -1.06
C PHE A 135 -8.77 15.11 -1.47
N THR A 136 -9.63 14.35 -0.79
CA THR A 136 -9.90 12.94 -1.12
C THR A 136 -10.24 12.70 -2.61
N PRO A 137 -10.98 13.55 -3.33
CA PRO A 137 -11.19 13.37 -4.77
C PRO A 137 -9.89 13.23 -5.56
N PHE A 138 -8.87 14.03 -5.22
CA PHE A 138 -7.58 13.95 -5.88
C PHE A 138 -6.81 12.68 -5.49
N PHE A 139 -6.82 12.28 -4.21
CA PHE A 139 -6.19 11.05 -3.76
C PHE A 139 -6.77 9.82 -4.45
N MET A 140 -8.09 9.67 -4.43
CA MET A 140 -8.74 8.50 -5.01
C MET A 140 -8.65 8.48 -6.55
N CYS A 141 -8.79 9.64 -7.21
CA CYS A 141 -8.58 9.74 -8.65
C CYS A 141 -7.13 9.46 -9.05
N ASN A 142 -6.15 9.90 -8.25
CA ASN A 142 -4.75 9.58 -8.49
C ASN A 142 -4.49 8.07 -8.43
N ASN A 143 -4.99 7.38 -7.40
CA ASN A 143 -4.89 5.92 -7.29
C ASN A 143 -5.52 5.21 -8.48
N LEU A 144 -6.71 5.65 -8.90
CA LEU A 144 -7.39 5.12 -10.08
C LEU A 144 -6.54 5.31 -11.34
N LEU A 145 -6.07 6.52 -11.60
CA LEU A 145 -5.32 6.85 -12.81
C LEU A 145 -3.96 6.18 -12.86
N ILE A 146 -3.22 6.10 -11.74
CA ILE A 146 -1.97 5.34 -11.65
C ILE A 146 -2.20 3.88 -12.09
N CYS A 147 -3.27 3.26 -11.57
CA CYS A 147 -3.60 1.88 -11.92
C CYS A 147 -3.98 1.73 -13.40
N PHE A 148 -4.84 2.61 -13.94
CA PHE A 148 -5.27 2.51 -15.33
C PHE A 148 -4.15 2.84 -16.31
N VAL A 149 -3.39 3.91 -16.14
CA VAL A 149 -2.26 4.29 -17.01
C VAL A 149 -1.20 3.20 -17.03
N ARG A 150 -0.90 2.59 -15.88
CA ARG A 150 0.00 1.43 -15.78
C ARG A 150 -0.52 0.25 -16.60
N ASN A 151 -1.79 -0.09 -16.47
CA ASN A 151 -2.44 -1.19 -17.16
C ASN A 151 -2.65 -0.92 -18.66
N ASP A 152 -2.64 0.34 -19.06
CA ASP A 152 -2.73 0.78 -20.47
C ASP A 152 -1.37 0.81 -21.21
N GLY A 153 -0.33 0.25 -20.60
CA GLY A 153 0.96 0.06 -21.25
C GLY A 153 2.02 1.11 -20.92
N SER A 154 1.73 2.05 -19.98
CA SER A 154 2.62 3.15 -19.61
C SER A 154 3.09 3.07 -18.15
N PRO A 155 3.76 1.97 -17.71
CA PRO A 155 4.22 1.83 -16.32
C PRO A 155 5.26 2.87 -15.93
N GLN A 156 6.08 3.33 -16.87
CA GLN A 156 7.07 4.39 -16.64
C GLN A 156 6.41 5.73 -16.31
N LEU A 157 5.30 6.07 -16.98
CA LEU A 157 4.56 7.30 -16.69
C LEU A 157 3.90 7.22 -15.30
N SER A 158 3.34 6.06 -14.93
CA SER A 158 2.83 5.82 -13.58
C SER A 158 3.93 5.97 -12.52
N MET A 159 5.12 5.42 -12.77
CA MET A 159 6.29 5.61 -11.91
C MET A 159 6.66 7.09 -11.77
N MET A 160 6.76 7.81 -12.90
CA MET A 160 7.10 9.25 -12.87
C MET A 160 6.07 10.05 -12.08
N ALA A 161 4.78 9.75 -12.22
CA ALA A 161 3.73 10.38 -11.45
C ALA A 161 3.86 10.12 -9.95
N MET A 162 4.12 8.87 -9.55
CA MET A 162 4.36 8.50 -8.16
C MET A 162 5.59 9.23 -7.59
N LEU A 163 6.71 9.24 -8.32
CA LEU A 163 7.93 9.93 -7.89
C LEU A 163 7.73 11.44 -7.81
N THR A 164 7.06 12.06 -8.80
CA THR A 164 6.76 13.51 -8.76
C THR A 164 5.89 13.84 -7.56
N GLY A 165 4.85 13.06 -7.28
CA GLY A 165 4.03 13.20 -6.09
C GLY A 165 4.86 13.10 -4.82
N SER A 166 5.69 12.07 -4.70
CA SER A 166 6.52 11.83 -3.50
C SER A 166 7.57 12.93 -3.28
N PHE A 167 8.33 13.30 -4.30
CA PHE A 167 9.35 14.35 -4.16
C PHE A 167 8.74 15.73 -3.94
N SER A 168 7.62 16.05 -4.60
CA SER A 168 6.92 17.30 -4.35
C SER A 168 6.38 17.39 -2.93
N ASN A 169 5.89 16.29 -2.38
CA ASN A 169 5.47 16.23 -0.98
C ASN A 169 6.64 16.57 -0.05
N ILE A 170 7.78 15.89 -0.17
CA ILE A 170 8.96 16.12 0.65
C ILE A 170 9.41 17.59 0.59
N ILE A 171 9.47 18.18 -0.61
CA ILE A 171 9.87 19.57 -0.80
C ILE A 171 8.86 20.52 -0.17
N MET A 172 7.56 20.28 -0.41
CA MET A 172 6.50 21.15 0.12
C MET A 172 6.36 21.03 1.62
N ASP A 173 6.53 19.84 2.21
CA ASP A 173 6.56 19.65 3.66
C ASP A 173 7.65 20.52 4.29
N TYR A 174 8.88 20.43 3.77
CA TYR A 174 9.96 21.25 4.27
C TYR A 174 9.62 22.74 4.20
N ILE A 175 9.16 23.22 3.04
CA ILE A 175 8.88 24.64 2.80
C ILE A 175 7.71 25.13 3.66
N LEU A 176 6.61 24.39 3.72
CA LEU A 176 5.39 24.84 4.39
C LEU A 176 5.50 24.71 5.92
N VAL A 177 6.20 23.67 6.42
CA VAL A 177 6.34 23.46 7.86
C VAL A 177 7.35 24.41 8.47
N PHE A 178 8.54 24.62 7.85
CA PHE A 178 9.62 25.40 8.45
C PHE A 178 9.65 26.86 7.97
N PRO A 179 9.95 27.21 6.70
CA PRO A 179 10.03 28.60 6.26
C PRO A 179 8.69 29.36 6.43
N PHE A 180 7.56 28.73 6.09
CA PHE A 180 6.24 29.35 6.23
C PHE A 180 5.63 29.20 7.63
N GLY A 181 6.17 28.31 8.48
CA GLY A 181 5.72 28.14 9.86
C GLY A 181 4.27 27.63 10.00
N LEU A 182 3.72 26.98 8.98
CA LEU A 182 2.34 26.51 8.97
C LEU A 182 2.11 25.24 9.82
N GLY A 183 3.19 24.63 10.33
CA GLY A 183 3.11 23.45 11.21
C GLY A 183 2.27 22.32 10.59
N MET A 184 1.29 21.80 11.36
CA MET A 184 0.44 20.70 10.92
C MET A 184 -0.40 21.00 9.67
N LYS A 185 -0.85 22.26 9.51
CA LYS A 185 -1.54 22.68 8.28
C LYS A 185 -0.62 22.60 7.06
N GLY A 186 0.66 22.96 7.23
CA GLY A 186 1.66 22.89 6.18
C GLY A 186 1.85 21.46 5.69
N ALA A 187 2.05 20.52 6.61
CA ALA A 187 2.17 19.10 6.31
C ALA A 187 0.90 18.55 5.61
N ALA A 188 -0.29 18.90 6.12
CA ALA A 188 -1.54 18.48 5.48
C ALA A 188 -1.69 19.02 4.06
N LEU A 189 -1.29 20.27 3.79
CA LEU A 189 -1.35 20.88 2.46
C LEU A 189 -0.32 20.25 1.50
N ALA A 190 0.88 19.97 1.96
CA ALA A 190 1.90 19.28 1.17
C ALA A 190 1.44 17.89 0.73
N THR A 191 0.90 17.12 1.69
CA THR A 191 0.33 15.80 1.43
C THR A 191 -0.86 15.87 0.46
N ALA A 192 -1.72 16.89 0.61
CA ALA A 192 -2.88 17.10 -0.26
C ALA A 192 -2.52 17.55 -1.69
N ALA A 193 -1.43 18.29 -1.87
CA ALA A 193 -0.96 18.76 -3.17
C ALA A 193 -0.28 17.66 -3.99
N SER A 194 0.35 16.69 -3.33
CA SER A 194 1.06 15.58 -3.95
C SER A 194 0.24 14.82 -5.02
N PRO A 195 -0.98 14.34 -4.74
CA PRO A 195 -1.79 13.66 -5.75
C PRO A 195 -2.22 14.58 -6.90
N VAL A 196 -2.36 15.88 -6.66
CA VAL A 196 -2.69 16.85 -7.72
C VAL A 196 -1.55 16.93 -8.74
N LEU A 197 -0.31 17.06 -8.27
CA LEU A 197 0.89 17.08 -9.12
C LEU A 197 1.10 15.74 -9.84
N SER A 198 0.83 14.63 -9.18
CA SER A 198 0.86 13.30 -9.78
C SER A 198 -0.16 13.18 -10.92
N ILE A 199 -1.40 13.65 -10.74
CA ILE A 199 -2.45 13.68 -11.79
C ILE A 199 -2.02 14.53 -12.97
N LEU A 200 -1.37 15.67 -12.76
CA LEU A 200 -0.84 16.50 -13.85
C LEU A 200 0.17 15.72 -14.70
N VAL A 201 1.03 14.94 -14.10
CA VAL A 201 1.95 14.05 -14.84
C VAL A 201 1.18 12.96 -15.59
N LEU A 202 0.19 12.32 -14.94
CA LEU A 202 -0.65 11.28 -15.58
C LEU A 202 -1.46 11.83 -16.75
N SER A 203 -1.84 13.12 -16.74
CA SER A 203 -2.58 13.77 -17.83
C SER A 203 -1.81 13.76 -19.16
N ILE A 204 -0.47 13.64 -19.13
CA ILE A 204 0.37 13.47 -20.31
C ILE A 204 -0.06 12.25 -21.15
N HIS A 205 -0.58 11.18 -20.51
CA HIS A 205 -1.08 10.00 -21.20
C HIS A 205 -2.24 10.33 -22.15
N PHE A 206 -3.12 11.22 -21.72
CA PHE A 206 -4.27 11.69 -22.50
C PHE A 206 -3.86 12.72 -23.55
N ILE A 207 -2.99 13.67 -23.19
CA ILE A 207 -2.49 14.70 -24.11
C ILE A 207 -1.76 14.07 -25.30
N LYS A 208 -0.94 13.05 -25.04
CA LYS A 208 -0.23 12.30 -26.11
C LYS A 208 -1.12 11.30 -26.84
N LYS A 209 -2.41 11.21 -26.50
CA LYS A 209 -3.37 10.26 -27.11
C LYS A 209 -2.90 8.80 -27.04
N ASN A 210 -2.17 8.43 -26.00
CA ASN A 210 -1.70 7.06 -25.78
C ASN A 210 -2.75 6.18 -25.10
N ASN A 211 -3.82 6.80 -24.58
CA ASN A 211 -4.88 6.13 -23.83
C ASN A 211 -5.80 5.33 -24.76
N GLN A 212 -6.10 4.10 -24.34
CA GLN A 212 -7.09 3.22 -24.96
C GLN A 212 -8.41 3.19 -24.19
N PHE A 213 -8.47 3.85 -23.03
CA PHE A 213 -9.68 4.05 -22.25
C PHE A 213 -10.16 5.50 -22.33
N TYR A 214 -11.47 5.68 -22.44
CA TYR A 214 -12.12 6.98 -22.63
C TYR A 214 -13.37 7.04 -21.77
N LEU A 215 -13.85 8.27 -21.52
CA LEU A 215 -15.17 8.47 -20.94
C LEU A 215 -16.24 8.15 -22.00
N CYS A 216 -17.21 7.39 -21.62
CA CYS A 216 -18.35 7.06 -22.46
C CYS A 216 -19.66 7.19 -21.67
N ARG A 217 -20.76 7.42 -22.38
CA ARG A 217 -22.08 7.41 -21.74
C ARG A 217 -22.44 5.98 -21.37
N ILE A 218 -22.62 5.73 -20.06
CA ILE A 218 -22.97 4.41 -19.52
C ILE A 218 -24.25 4.46 -18.71
N ARG A 219 -24.90 3.30 -18.59
CA ARG A 219 -25.87 3.06 -17.54
C ARG A 219 -25.11 2.41 -16.38
N PRO A 220 -25.18 2.96 -15.13
CA PRO A 220 -24.56 2.34 -13.99
C PRO A 220 -25.01 0.89 -13.82
N SER A 221 -24.05 -0.03 -13.68
CA SER A 221 -24.33 -1.45 -13.48
C SER A 221 -23.76 -1.90 -12.15
N LEU A 222 -24.66 -2.22 -11.21
CA LEU A 222 -24.27 -2.72 -9.88
C LEU A 222 -23.41 -3.98 -9.99
N LYS A 223 -23.73 -4.88 -10.93
CA LYS A 223 -22.95 -6.10 -11.17
C LYS A 223 -21.48 -5.79 -11.51
N ARG A 224 -21.21 -4.78 -12.35
CA ARG A 224 -19.84 -4.39 -12.69
C ARG A 224 -19.13 -3.71 -11.52
N ILE A 225 -19.84 -2.90 -10.74
CA ILE A 225 -19.28 -2.29 -9.53
C ILE A 225 -18.87 -3.38 -8.54
N LEU A 226 -19.73 -4.37 -8.28
CA LEU A 226 -19.42 -5.49 -7.41
C LEU A 226 -18.25 -6.33 -7.92
N ASP A 227 -18.15 -6.52 -9.23
CA ASP A 227 -17.03 -7.20 -9.86
C ASP A 227 -15.70 -6.45 -9.69
N ILE A 228 -15.69 -5.13 -9.91
CA ILE A 228 -14.55 -4.26 -9.63
C ILE A 228 -14.16 -4.33 -8.14
N CYS A 229 -15.11 -4.21 -7.24
CA CYS A 229 -14.87 -4.31 -5.81
C CYS A 229 -14.32 -5.68 -5.41
N ALA A 230 -14.85 -6.76 -5.98
CA ALA A 230 -14.38 -8.12 -5.70
C ALA A 230 -12.91 -8.30 -6.10
N LEU A 231 -12.53 -7.89 -7.34
CA LEU A 231 -11.17 -8.00 -7.83
C LEU A 231 -10.17 -7.12 -7.06
N GLY A 232 -10.60 -5.98 -6.55
CA GLY A 232 -9.75 -5.07 -5.78
C GLY A 232 -9.84 -5.23 -4.26
N SER A 233 -10.72 -6.08 -3.74
CA SER A 233 -10.98 -6.23 -2.30
C SER A 233 -9.75 -6.55 -1.47
N SER A 234 -8.82 -7.34 -2.01
CA SER A 234 -7.55 -7.64 -1.36
C SER A 234 -6.71 -6.38 -1.09
N SER A 235 -6.75 -5.39 -1.98
CA SER A 235 -6.02 -4.13 -1.78
C SER A 235 -6.61 -3.31 -0.62
N LEU A 236 -7.94 -3.24 -0.51
CA LEU A 236 -8.60 -2.59 0.62
C LEU A 236 -8.22 -3.26 1.95
N ILE A 237 -8.27 -4.60 1.99
CA ILE A 237 -7.95 -5.34 3.21
C ILE A 237 -6.50 -5.10 3.63
N VAL A 238 -5.55 -5.13 2.69
CA VAL A 238 -4.13 -4.89 2.98
C VAL A 238 -3.92 -3.50 3.57
N GLU A 239 -4.52 -2.46 2.99
CA GLU A 239 -4.38 -1.08 3.49
C GLU A 239 -5.00 -0.91 4.89
N VAL A 240 -6.22 -1.37 5.08
CA VAL A 240 -6.91 -1.23 6.38
C VAL A 240 -6.23 -2.07 7.45
N SER A 241 -5.83 -3.30 7.14
CA SER A 241 -5.18 -4.18 8.11
C SER A 241 -3.81 -3.66 8.53
N SER A 242 -3.03 -3.06 7.62
CA SER A 242 -1.71 -2.53 7.97
C SER A 242 -1.79 -1.43 9.02
N GLY A 243 -2.76 -0.52 8.91
CA GLY A 243 -3.01 0.52 9.91
C GLY A 243 -3.44 -0.05 11.27
N ILE A 244 -4.36 -1.02 11.27
CA ILE A 244 -4.86 -1.65 12.51
C ILE A 244 -3.77 -2.47 13.19
N VAL A 245 -2.99 -3.25 12.44
CA VAL A 245 -1.87 -4.05 12.97
C VAL A 245 -0.81 -3.15 13.58
N MET A 246 -0.47 -2.05 12.94
CA MET A 246 0.49 -1.07 13.46
C MET A 246 0.02 -0.50 14.81
N LEU A 247 -1.24 -0.08 14.91
CA LEU A 247 -1.81 0.42 16.16
C LEU A 247 -1.81 -0.64 17.26
N MET A 248 -2.22 -1.85 16.93
CA MET A 248 -2.25 -2.98 17.88
C MET A 248 -0.85 -3.32 18.40
N PHE A 249 0.15 -3.38 17.53
CA PHE A 249 1.53 -3.64 17.93
C PHE A 249 2.06 -2.54 18.85
N ASN A 250 1.82 -1.27 18.53
CA ASN A 250 2.20 -0.16 19.39
C ASN A 250 1.57 -0.28 20.79
N LEU A 251 0.27 -0.61 20.89
CA LEU A 251 -0.42 -0.77 22.17
C LEU A 251 0.11 -1.97 22.97
N LEU A 252 0.32 -3.12 22.33
CA LEU A 252 0.87 -4.30 23.00
C LEU A 252 2.30 -4.06 23.50
N ILE A 253 3.14 -3.45 22.67
CA ILE A 253 4.53 -3.14 23.02
C ILE A 253 4.59 -2.12 24.14
N LEU A 254 3.75 -1.08 24.09
CA LEU A 254 3.67 -0.08 25.16
C LEU A 254 3.36 -0.71 26.52
N ASN A 255 2.44 -1.68 26.56
CA ASN A 255 2.08 -2.39 27.77
C ASN A 255 3.19 -3.34 28.29
N ILE A 256 4.03 -3.89 27.40
CA ILE A 256 5.06 -4.89 27.78
C ILE A 256 6.41 -4.22 28.09
N SER A 257 6.84 -3.27 27.28
CA SER A 257 8.20 -2.70 27.30
C SER A 257 8.22 -1.17 27.35
N GLY A 258 7.06 -0.54 27.56
CA GLY A 258 6.95 0.90 27.65
C GLY A 258 7.38 1.65 26.39
N ASN A 259 7.71 2.92 26.55
CA ASN A 259 8.08 3.82 25.46
C ASN A 259 9.36 3.38 24.72
N ILE A 260 10.31 2.75 25.41
CA ILE A 260 11.55 2.25 24.80
C ILE A 260 11.25 1.14 23.81
N GLY A 261 10.35 0.22 24.16
CA GLY A 261 9.89 -0.83 23.25
C GLY A 261 9.19 -0.27 22.00
N VAL A 262 8.34 0.75 22.17
CA VAL A 262 7.67 1.42 21.04
C VAL A 262 8.68 2.13 20.14
N ALA A 263 9.70 2.77 20.71
CA ALA A 263 10.78 3.39 19.93
C ALA A 263 11.58 2.34 19.14
N ALA A 264 11.91 1.20 19.74
CA ALA A 264 12.56 0.08 19.06
C ALA A 264 11.71 -0.47 17.90
N TYR A 265 10.39 -0.62 18.11
CA TYR A 265 9.46 -1.01 17.05
C TYR A 265 9.41 0.03 15.93
N GLY A 266 9.48 1.31 16.24
CA GLY A 266 9.53 2.39 15.24
C GLY A 266 10.69 2.21 14.27
N VAL A 267 11.88 1.82 14.73
CA VAL A 267 13.03 1.50 13.86
C VAL A 267 12.70 0.34 12.93
N ILE A 268 12.19 -0.76 13.48
CA ILE A 268 11.83 -1.97 12.73
C ILE A 268 10.74 -1.66 11.70
N ALA A 269 9.69 -0.94 12.10
CA ALA A 269 8.56 -0.60 11.26
C ALA A 269 8.95 0.28 10.06
N ASN A 270 9.85 1.24 10.25
CA ASN A 270 10.33 2.11 9.18
C ASN A 270 11.08 1.33 8.09
N ILE A 271 11.93 0.39 8.48
CA ILE A 271 12.66 -0.46 7.53
C ILE A 271 11.69 -1.43 6.85
N ALA A 272 10.78 -2.03 7.63
CA ALA A 272 9.76 -2.92 7.12
C ALA A 272 8.82 -2.24 6.11
N LEU A 273 8.50 -0.96 6.29
CA LEU A 273 7.71 -0.16 5.35
C LEU A 273 8.38 -0.11 3.97
N VAL A 274 9.69 0.18 3.91
CA VAL A 274 10.44 0.24 2.64
C VAL A 274 10.45 -1.13 1.97
N LEU A 275 10.77 -2.19 2.71
CA LEU A 275 10.81 -3.55 2.16
C LEU A 275 9.43 -4.01 1.67
N THR A 276 8.38 -3.82 2.47
CA THR A 276 7.00 -4.16 2.06
C THR A 276 6.59 -3.41 0.79
N SER A 277 7.00 -2.14 0.66
CA SER A 277 6.77 -1.35 -0.54
C SER A 277 7.44 -1.95 -1.79
N MET A 278 8.64 -2.51 -1.66
CA MET A 278 9.30 -3.20 -2.76
C MET A 278 8.52 -4.46 -3.21
N TYR A 279 8.03 -5.28 -2.27
CA TYR A 279 7.19 -6.44 -2.60
C TYR A 279 5.86 -6.02 -3.24
N THR A 280 5.26 -4.95 -2.75
CA THR A 280 4.06 -4.36 -3.34
C THR A 280 4.37 -3.86 -4.77
N GLY A 281 5.53 -3.28 -5.00
CA GLY A 281 6.01 -2.88 -6.31
C GLY A 281 6.14 -4.07 -7.29
N ILE A 282 6.71 -5.20 -6.85
CA ILE A 282 6.74 -6.43 -7.65
C ILE A 282 5.31 -6.86 -8.00
N SER A 283 4.46 -6.97 -7.01
CA SER A 283 3.07 -7.40 -7.12
C SER A 283 2.27 -6.52 -8.09
N GLN A 284 2.28 -5.21 -7.90
CA GLN A 284 1.59 -4.27 -8.77
C GLN A 284 2.20 -4.19 -10.18
N GLY A 285 3.49 -4.50 -10.33
CA GLY A 285 4.16 -4.58 -11.62
C GLY A 285 3.75 -5.81 -12.44
N VAL A 286 3.54 -6.96 -11.80
CA VAL A 286 3.14 -8.18 -12.50
C VAL A 286 1.65 -8.24 -12.80
N GLN A 287 0.80 -7.53 -12.04
CA GLN A 287 -0.65 -7.54 -12.19
C GLN A 287 -1.12 -7.23 -13.62
N PRO A 288 -0.67 -6.14 -14.30
CA PRO A 288 -1.11 -5.85 -15.67
C PRO A 288 -0.72 -6.92 -16.66
N VAL A 289 0.49 -7.48 -16.49
CA VAL A 289 1.04 -8.49 -17.41
C VAL A 289 0.27 -9.80 -17.28
N ILE A 290 0.01 -10.25 -16.05
CA ILE A 290 -0.75 -11.48 -15.78
C ILE A 290 -2.19 -11.32 -16.27
N SER A 291 -2.87 -10.21 -15.96
CA SER A 291 -4.25 -9.96 -16.36
C SER A 291 -4.43 -9.93 -17.88
N GLN A 292 -3.50 -9.29 -18.60
CA GLN A 292 -3.54 -9.26 -20.06
C GLN A 292 -3.28 -10.64 -20.67
N CYS A 293 -2.29 -11.38 -20.17
CA CYS A 293 -2.02 -12.75 -20.60
C CYS A 293 -3.20 -13.68 -20.31
N PHE A 294 -3.89 -13.48 -19.17
CA PHE A 294 -5.08 -14.25 -18.82
C PHE A 294 -6.22 -13.99 -19.80
N GLY A 295 -6.50 -12.72 -20.14
CA GLY A 295 -7.47 -12.36 -21.15
C GLY A 295 -7.16 -12.97 -22.53
N ARG A 296 -5.88 -13.05 -22.91
CA ARG A 296 -5.42 -13.68 -24.16
C ARG A 296 -5.33 -15.20 -24.11
N ARG A 297 -5.58 -15.83 -22.95
CA ARG A 297 -5.41 -17.28 -22.70
C ARG A 297 -3.97 -17.77 -22.89
N GLU A 298 -2.98 -16.90 -22.67
CA GLU A 298 -1.55 -17.18 -22.84
C GLU A 298 -0.97 -17.80 -21.56
N HIS A 299 -1.43 -18.99 -21.17
CA HIS A 299 -1.12 -19.64 -19.90
C HIS A 299 0.37 -19.92 -19.68
N LYS A 300 1.12 -20.17 -20.76
CA LYS A 300 2.58 -20.38 -20.67
C LYS A 300 3.29 -19.09 -20.20
N GLN A 301 2.86 -17.94 -20.70
CA GLN A 301 3.42 -16.65 -20.32
C GLN A 301 3.08 -16.29 -18.86
N ILE A 302 1.86 -16.60 -18.40
CA ILE A 302 1.47 -16.43 -17.01
C ILE A 302 2.42 -17.21 -16.08
N ARG A 303 2.70 -18.47 -16.37
CA ARG A 303 3.64 -19.30 -15.59
C ARG A 303 5.04 -18.71 -15.58
N GLN A 304 5.50 -18.17 -16.70
CA GLN A 304 6.82 -17.56 -16.82
C GLN A 304 6.91 -16.28 -15.98
N VAL A 305 5.92 -15.39 -16.08
CA VAL A 305 5.84 -14.15 -15.28
C VAL A 305 5.79 -14.46 -13.80
N LEU A 306 4.96 -15.43 -13.41
CA LEU A 306 4.84 -15.87 -12.02
C LEU A 306 6.16 -16.43 -11.47
N ARG A 307 6.88 -17.23 -12.28
CA ARG A 307 8.20 -17.71 -11.91
C ARG A 307 9.19 -16.56 -11.69
N TYR A 308 9.22 -15.58 -12.59
CA TYR A 308 10.08 -14.41 -12.43
C TYR A 308 9.73 -13.60 -11.17
N ALA A 309 8.43 -13.41 -10.90
CA ALA A 309 7.97 -12.71 -9.72
C ALA A 309 8.40 -13.40 -8.42
N PHE A 310 8.23 -14.71 -8.32
CA PHE A 310 8.70 -15.47 -7.16
C PHE A 310 10.22 -15.48 -7.04
N THR A 311 10.96 -15.62 -8.14
CA THR A 311 12.43 -15.53 -8.11
C THR A 311 12.88 -14.16 -7.61
N ALA A 312 12.30 -13.06 -8.13
CA ALA A 312 12.61 -11.71 -7.66
C ALA A 312 12.27 -11.52 -6.19
N SER A 313 11.14 -12.07 -5.74
CA SER A 313 10.71 -12.04 -4.35
C SER A 313 11.65 -12.79 -3.41
N VAL A 314 12.10 -14.00 -3.79
CA VAL A 314 13.05 -14.79 -2.99
C VAL A 314 14.41 -14.12 -2.93
N VAL A 315 14.90 -13.59 -4.06
CA VAL A 315 16.16 -12.81 -4.07
C VAL A 315 16.07 -11.61 -3.15
N LEU A 316 14.97 -10.85 -3.22
CA LEU A 316 14.74 -9.71 -2.32
C LEU A 316 14.67 -10.16 -0.85
N ALA A 317 14.01 -11.28 -0.57
CA ALA A 317 13.90 -11.83 0.78
C ALA A 317 15.26 -12.19 1.38
N VAL A 318 16.08 -12.91 0.62
CA VAL A 318 17.43 -13.30 1.05
C VAL A 318 18.31 -12.07 1.26
N LEU A 319 18.31 -11.13 0.30
CA LEU A 319 19.10 -9.91 0.39
C LEU A 319 18.67 -9.04 1.58
N SER A 320 17.37 -8.82 1.76
CA SER A 320 16.86 -8.02 2.87
C SER A 320 17.16 -8.66 4.23
N TYR A 321 17.01 -9.98 4.36
CA TYR A 321 17.33 -10.69 5.59
C TYR A 321 18.83 -10.63 5.90
N LEU A 322 19.69 -10.87 4.91
CA LEU A 322 21.14 -10.78 5.10
C LEU A 322 21.57 -9.35 5.49
N VAL A 323 21.03 -8.33 4.83
CA VAL A 323 21.34 -6.94 5.15
C VAL A 323 20.91 -6.62 6.58
N THR A 324 19.68 -6.92 6.96
CA THR A 324 19.17 -6.61 8.30
C THR A 324 19.82 -7.45 9.39
N PHE A 325 20.31 -8.67 9.09
CA PHE A 325 21.01 -9.51 10.03
C PHE A 325 22.47 -9.06 10.23
N ILE A 326 23.21 -8.78 9.15
CA ILE A 326 24.64 -8.43 9.22
C ILE A 326 24.83 -7.00 9.75
N TRP A 327 23.97 -6.06 9.32
CA TRP A 327 24.06 -4.65 9.67
C TRP A 327 23.01 -4.20 10.70
N SER A 328 22.48 -5.10 11.52
CA SER A 328 21.50 -4.76 12.55
C SER A 328 21.99 -3.65 13.47
N GLN A 329 23.21 -3.77 14.01
CA GLN A 329 23.81 -2.78 14.93
C GLN A 329 23.97 -1.40 14.31
N PRO A 330 24.66 -1.21 13.15
CA PRO A 330 24.80 0.11 12.55
C PRO A 330 23.45 0.70 12.10
N ILE A 331 22.50 -0.12 11.69
CA ILE A 331 21.15 0.35 11.33
C ILE A 331 20.45 0.90 12.57
N VAL A 332 20.41 0.14 13.68
CA VAL A 332 19.78 0.60 14.92
C VAL A 332 20.47 1.84 15.46
N ALA A 333 21.82 1.89 15.46
CA ALA A 333 22.60 3.03 15.92
C ALA A 333 22.28 4.32 15.13
N ALA A 334 21.96 4.22 13.84
CA ALA A 334 21.58 5.38 13.03
C ALA A 334 20.27 6.03 13.50
N PHE A 335 19.37 5.27 14.14
CA PHE A 335 18.11 5.75 14.70
C PHE A 335 18.18 6.06 16.19
N ASN A 336 19.12 5.46 16.93
CA ASN A 336 19.30 5.63 18.38
C ASN A 336 20.33 6.72 18.68
N LYS A 337 19.91 7.99 18.60
CA LYS A 337 20.81 9.14 18.81
C LYS A 337 21.38 9.22 20.23
N ASP A 338 20.61 8.78 21.21
CA ASP A 338 20.99 8.86 22.63
C ASP A 338 21.82 7.64 23.06
N SER A 339 22.12 6.74 22.12
CA SER A 339 22.89 5.50 22.36
C SER A 339 22.36 4.66 23.52
N ASP A 340 21.03 4.63 23.70
CA ASP A 340 20.40 3.84 24.76
C ASP A 340 20.65 2.34 24.50
N PRO A 341 21.34 1.64 25.43
CA PRO A 341 21.69 0.25 25.27
C PRO A 341 20.47 -0.69 25.31
N ILE A 342 19.40 -0.31 26.04
CA ILE A 342 18.18 -1.12 26.13
C ILE A 342 17.42 -1.08 24.80
N LEU A 343 17.29 0.12 24.19
CA LEU A 343 16.71 0.27 22.88
C LEU A 343 17.48 -0.53 21.82
N ASN A 344 18.82 -0.46 21.85
CA ASN A 344 19.67 -1.22 20.94
C ASN A 344 19.40 -2.73 21.05
N ALA A 345 19.40 -3.28 22.26
CA ALA A 345 19.19 -4.70 22.49
C ALA A 345 17.80 -5.18 22.03
N ILE A 346 16.76 -4.40 22.32
CA ILE A 346 15.38 -4.72 21.93
C ILE A 346 15.23 -4.64 20.39
N ALA A 347 15.76 -3.58 19.77
CA ALA A 347 15.63 -3.37 18.33
C ALA A 347 16.45 -4.39 17.53
N GLU A 348 17.68 -4.71 17.92
CA GLU A 348 18.54 -5.68 17.26
C GLU A 348 17.93 -7.09 17.31
N ASN A 349 17.50 -7.54 18.49
CA ASN A 349 16.81 -8.81 18.65
C ASN A 349 15.50 -8.84 17.84
N GLY A 350 14.73 -7.75 17.90
CA GLY A 350 13.51 -7.60 17.11
C GLY A 350 13.76 -7.67 15.61
N MET A 351 14.83 -7.05 15.12
CA MET A 351 15.21 -7.13 13.69
C MET A 351 15.50 -8.57 13.27
N HIS A 352 16.29 -9.31 14.01
CA HIS A 352 16.64 -10.69 13.69
C HIS A 352 15.41 -11.61 13.57
N ILE A 353 14.42 -11.42 14.43
CA ILE A 353 13.19 -12.22 14.44
C ILE A 353 12.20 -11.72 13.38
N TYR A 354 11.86 -10.43 13.43
CA TYR A 354 10.80 -9.85 12.61
C TYR A 354 11.07 -9.95 11.10
N PHE A 355 12.33 -9.75 10.67
CA PHE A 355 12.67 -9.75 9.24
C PHE A 355 12.64 -11.14 8.59
N THR A 356 12.54 -12.22 9.37
CA THR A 356 12.23 -13.56 8.83
C THR A 356 10.85 -13.60 8.14
N THR A 357 9.95 -12.67 8.48
CA THR A 357 8.66 -12.46 7.82
C THR A 357 8.81 -12.35 6.30
N PHE A 358 9.83 -11.65 5.84
CA PHE A 358 10.02 -11.34 4.42
C PHE A 358 10.32 -12.56 3.55
N LEU A 359 10.70 -13.70 4.15
CA LEU A 359 10.81 -14.97 3.45
C LEU A 359 9.45 -15.45 2.90
N PHE A 360 8.36 -15.06 3.55
CA PHE A 360 7.00 -15.52 3.25
C PHE A 360 6.10 -14.42 2.64
N VAL A 361 6.27 -13.17 3.06
CA VAL A 361 5.46 -12.01 2.63
C VAL A 361 5.34 -11.91 1.11
N GLY A 362 6.45 -12.05 0.41
CA GLY A 362 6.47 -11.93 -1.05
C GLY A 362 5.64 -13.01 -1.74
N ILE A 363 5.67 -14.25 -1.25
CA ILE A 363 4.87 -15.36 -1.77
C ILE A 363 3.38 -15.02 -1.62
N ASN A 364 2.98 -14.56 -0.44
CA ASN A 364 1.58 -14.27 -0.13
C ASN A 364 1.04 -13.07 -0.93
N ILE A 365 1.80 -11.98 -1.03
CA ILE A 365 1.41 -10.79 -1.80
C ILE A 365 1.28 -11.12 -3.29
N ILE A 366 2.27 -11.79 -3.87
CA ILE A 366 2.27 -12.18 -5.29
C ILE A 366 1.12 -13.15 -5.58
N THR A 367 0.84 -14.09 -4.66
CA THR A 367 -0.28 -15.03 -4.80
C THR A 367 -1.62 -14.33 -4.81
N ALA A 368 -1.88 -13.43 -3.86
CA ALA A 368 -3.14 -12.69 -3.81
C ALA A 368 -3.36 -11.88 -5.11
N THR A 369 -2.30 -11.22 -5.60
CA THR A 369 -2.35 -10.49 -6.86
C THR A 369 -2.54 -11.40 -8.07
N PHE A 370 -1.87 -12.55 -8.12
CA PHE A 370 -2.05 -13.55 -9.18
C PHE A 370 -3.50 -14.03 -9.24
N LEU A 371 -4.10 -14.35 -8.10
CA LEU A 371 -5.49 -14.81 -8.01
C LEU A 371 -6.47 -13.73 -8.48
N SER A 372 -6.32 -12.48 -8.02
CA SER A 372 -7.12 -11.35 -8.52
C SER A 372 -6.92 -11.15 -10.02
N SER A 373 -5.69 -11.24 -10.52
CA SER A 373 -5.34 -11.04 -11.94
C SER A 373 -5.84 -12.15 -12.87
N THR A 374 -6.19 -13.31 -12.32
CA THR A 374 -6.72 -14.47 -13.05
C THR A 374 -8.18 -14.77 -12.75
N ASP A 375 -8.94 -13.75 -12.33
CA ASP A 375 -10.37 -13.81 -12.07
C ASP A 375 -10.80 -14.80 -10.96
N HIS A 376 -9.96 -14.87 -9.90
CA HIS A 376 -10.22 -15.64 -8.68
C HIS A 376 -10.27 -14.72 -7.44
N PRO A 377 -11.21 -13.73 -7.40
CA PRO A 377 -11.23 -12.72 -6.33
C PRO A 377 -11.55 -13.29 -4.95
N LYS A 378 -12.33 -14.36 -4.87
CA LYS A 378 -12.71 -14.99 -3.58
C LYS A 378 -11.48 -15.55 -2.87
N GLU A 379 -10.63 -16.28 -3.58
CA GLU A 379 -9.41 -16.86 -3.04
C GLU A 379 -8.40 -15.76 -2.65
N ALA A 380 -8.29 -14.69 -3.45
CA ALA A 380 -7.47 -13.53 -3.12
C ALA A 380 -7.97 -12.82 -1.85
N PHE A 381 -9.28 -12.62 -1.72
CA PHE A 381 -9.91 -12.05 -0.54
C PHE A 381 -9.64 -12.87 0.73
N ILE A 382 -9.83 -14.21 0.64
CA ILE A 382 -9.59 -15.12 1.75
C ILE A 382 -8.13 -15.01 2.23
N LEU A 383 -7.16 -15.06 1.32
CA LEU A 383 -5.75 -14.91 1.70
C LEU A 383 -5.47 -13.58 2.38
N SER A 384 -6.03 -12.49 1.85
CA SER A 384 -5.79 -11.15 2.39
C SER A 384 -6.42 -10.97 3.77
N ILE A 385 -7.62 -11.50 4.00
CA ILE A 385 -8.31 -11.38 5.31
C ILE A 385 -7.65 -12.26 6.37
N PHE A 386 -7.19 -13.47 6.00
CA PHE A 386 -6.44 -14.35 6.92
C PHE A 386 -5.12 -13.68 7.32
N ARG A 387 -4.40 -13.13 6.36
CA ARG A 387 -3.14 -12.42 6.57
C ARG A 387 -3.31 -11.15 7.41
N GLY A 388 -4.36 -10.34 7.09
CA GLY A 388 -4.54 -9.01 7.68
C GLY A 388 -5.22 -8.99 9.04
N PHE A 389 -6.14 -9.93 9.31
CA PHE A 389 -6.99 -9.90 10.50
C PHE A 389 -7.09 -11.22 11.23
N VAL A 390 -7.51 -12.28 10.55
CA VAL A 390 -7.96 -13.54 11.19
C VAL A 390 -6.83 -14.25 11.92
N LEU A 391 -5.61 -14.21 11.37
CA LEU A 391 -4.46 -14.85 12.01
C LEU A 391 -3.60 -13.84 12.78
N VAL A 392 -3.33 -12.66 12.22
CA VAL A 392 -2.37 -11.74 12.85
C VAL A 392 -2.86 -11.23 14.19
N ILE A 393 -4.16 -10.91 14.33
CA ILE A 393 -4.70 -10.35 15.57
C ILE A 393 -4.65 -11.38 16.71
N PRO A 394 -5.25 -12.59 16.59
CA PRO A 394 -5.17 -13.58 17.66
C PRO A 394 -3.74 -14.02 17.97
N MET A 395 -2.88 -14.17 16.94
CA MET A 395 -1.48 -14.56 17.13
C MET A 395 -0.69 -13.49 17.86
N ALA A 396 -0.96 -12.20 17.62
CA ALA A 396 -0.30 -11.13 18.37
C ALA A 396 -0.60 -11.19 19.87
N PHE A 397 -1.87 -11.38 20.25
CA PHE A 397 -2.25 -11.53 21.65
C PHE A 397 -1.69 -12.83 22.26
N LEU A 398 -1.81 -13.96 21.56
CA LEU A 398 -1.33 -15.25 22.05
C LEU A 398 0.19 -15.26 22.27
N LEU A 399 0.94 -14.84 21.24
CA LEU A 399 2.40 -14.88 21.31
C LEU A 399 2.97 -13.82 22.26
N SER A 400 2.35 -12.63 22.32
CA SER A 400 2.77 -11.62 23.29
C SER A 400 2.54 -12.08 24.74
N PHE A 401 1.46 -12.82 25.00
CA PHE A 401 1.20 -13.41 26.30
C PHE A 401 2.23 -14.50 26.67
N LEU A 402 2.61 -15.35 25.70
CA LEU A 402 3.53 -16.47 25.94
C LEU A 402 5.01 -16.03 26.01
N PHE A 403 5.42 -15.09 25.16
CA PHE A 403 6.84 -14.76 24.94
C PHE A 403 7.15 -13.27 25.12
N GLY A 404 6.20 -12.47 25.63
CA GLY A 404 6.39 -11.04 25.81
C GLY A 404 6.69 -10.32 24.48
N ILE A 405 7.68 -9.43 24.50
CA ILE A 405 8.05 -8.65 23.30
C ILE A 405 8.53 -9.52 22.14
N ASN A 406 9.23 -10.63 22.43
CA ASN A 406 9.67 -11.57 21.39
C ASN A 406 8.49 -12.23 20.69
N GLY A 407 7.37 -12.44 21.39
CA GLY A 407 6.13 -12.93 20.82
C GLY A 407 5.54 -11.97 19.80
N ILE A 408 5.65 -10.65 20.04
CA ILE A 408 5.21 -9.64 19.06
C ILE A 408 6.08 -9.71 17.80
N TRP A 409 7.40 -9.85 17.94
CA TRP A 409 8.31 -10.01 16.80
C TRP A 409 8.02 -11.28 16.00
N LEU A 410 7.63 -12.37 16.64
CA LEU A 410 7.28 -13.65 16.03
C LEU A 410 5.90 -13.64 15.34
N THR A 411 5.03 -12.69 15.65
CA THR A 411 3.65 -12.68 15.17
C THR A 411 3.57 -12.71 13.65
N LEU A 412 4.24 -11.79 12.96
CA LEU A 412 4.20 -11.73 11.50
C LEU A 412 4.92 -12.90 10.83
N PRO A 413 6.13 -13.33 11.25
CA PRO A 413 6.78 -14.51 10.71
C PRO A 413 5.87 -15.75 10.72
N ILE A 414 5.26 -16.03 11.85
CA ILE A 414 4.38 -17.21 12.01
C ILE A 414 3.11 -17.05 11.18
N THR A 415 2.47 -15.89 11.24
CA THR A 415 1.26 -15.61 10.45
C THR A 415 1.51 -15.77 8.96
N GLU A 416 2.56 -15.15 8.44
CA GLU A 416 2.90 -15.21 7.02
C GLU A 416 3.29 -16.64 6.57
N PHE A 417 3.99 -17.39 7.42
CA PHE A 417 4.27 -18.80 7.17
C PHE A 417 2.98 -19.63 7.07
N ILE A 418 2.06 -19.49 8.02
CA ILE A 418 0.78 -20.22 8.01
C ILE A 418 -0.02 -19.88 6.75
N VAL A 419 -0.09 -18.60 6.37
CA VAL A 419 -0.80 -18.13 5.17
C VAL A 419 -0.16 -18.65 3.87
N THR A 420 1.16 -18.91 3.87
CA THR A 420 1.85 -19.47 2.70
C THR A 420 1.32 -20.85 2.32
N ILE A 421 0.81 -21.64 3.27
CA ILE A 421 0.26 -22.98 3.00
C ILE A 421 -0.96 -22.91 2.08
N PRO A 422 -2.06 -22.22 2.43
CA PRO A 422 -3.20 -22.04 1.52
C PRO A 422 -2.82 -21.26 0.25
N ALA A 423 -1.87 -20.32 0.30
CA ALA A 423 -1.39 -19.62 -0.88
C ALA A 423 -0.83 -20.58 -1.93
N ILE A 424 0.06 -21.49 -1.55
CA ILE A 424 0.61 -22.54 -2.44
C ILE A 424 -0.49 -23.45 -2.96
N TYR A 425 -1.45 -23.82 -2.12
CA TYR A 425 -2.58 -24.64 -2.54
C TYR A 425 -3.40 -23.94 -3.64
N PHE A 426 -3.78 -22.67 -3.45
CA PHE A 426 -4.56 -21.93 -4.43
C PHE A 426 -3.82 -21.70 -5.74
N ILE A 427 -2.51 -21.40 -5.70
CA ILE A 427 -1.68 -21.31 -6.92
C ILE A 427 -1.73 -22.62 -7.69
N ARG A 428 -1.42 -23.73 -7.02
CA ARG A 428 -1.39 -25.05 -7.66
C ARG A 428 -2.75 -25.42 -8.26
N LYS A 429 -3.84 -25.15 -7.53
CA LYS A 429 -5.22 -25.39 -8.00
C LYS A 429 -5.53 -24.57 -9.27
N THR A 430 -5.19 -23.28 -9.27
CA THR A 430 -5.43 -22.40 -10.43
C THR A 430 -4.57 -22.77 -11.62
N LEU A 431 -3.28 -23.05 -11.41
CA LEU A 431 -2.37 -23.45 -12.50
C LEU A 431 -2.72 -24.80 -13.13
N ARG A 432 -3.33 -25.74 -12.38
CA ARG A 432 -3.85 -26.99 -12.93
C ARG A 432 -4.97 -26.77 -13.93
N LYS A 433 -5.86 -25.78 -13.67
CA LYS A 433 -6.92 -25.41 -14.61
C LYS A 433 -6.39 -24.85 -15.95
N PHE A 434 -5.16 -24.32 -15.95
CA PHE A 434 -4.51 -23.81 -17.15
C PHE A 434 -3.80 -24.91 -17.97
N SER A 435 -3.74 -26.13 -17.48
CA SER A 435 -3.13 -27.27 -18.17
C SER A 435 -4.16 -28.17 -18.86
N LEU A 436 -5.41 -27.94 -18.62
CA LEU A 436 -6.54 -28.56 -19.33
C LEU A 436 -7.05 -27.62 -20.43
#